data_2548efde21e88d748aed409c1e980f11
#
_entry.id   2548efde21e88d748aed409c1e980f11
#
_cell.length_a   1.000
_cell.length_b   1.000
_cell.length_c   1.000
_cell.angle_alpha   90.00
_cell.angle_beta   90.00
_cell.angle_gamma   90.00
#
_symmetry.space_group_name_H-M   'P 1'
#
loop_
_entity.id
_entity.type
_entity.pdbx_description
1 polymer ?
#
loop_
_entity_poly.entity_id
_entity_poly.type
_entity_poly.pdbx_seq_one_letter_code
_entity_poly.pdbx_strand_id
1 'polypeptide(L)'
;MKNQQFYVKTARLAVPIMMQNMITIGVNMADNIMVGSLGENALSAVALANQFINIYQFSCMGLGQGASIMTSRFWGMKNEKALKQTIAITTRICLVLGILFTVITWCFPEIIMKIFISEPAVISQGVSYLKVLSVSCLLMGLSLAYSNVYRSVGNAKWPLFSSIGAFFLNIGCNYIFIFGKFGAPELGVTGAALGTLIARIFEFVFICMYLIFFDKKIGFRIHDIFMKCQNLMKEYVQISIPVVISDTLYGFGNSAVSMVMGRIGSQFVSANSITLVTQQLSTVFIQGAAQSSSVEVGNTLGEGKVARAKEEAERFMKMGIVLGALSTIIIILISDPVISCYNITPETAVIAKELMYSIGIIMLFRGVNSMMTKGVLRGGGDTRFLMVADILFLWVASVPLGYLAGVVLHWPAFWTYFFLKIDEIIKCFWCIWRLKSGKWIKKISG
;
A
#
# COMPACT_ATOMS: atom_id res chain seq x y z
N MET A 1 6.32 -9.78 -32.45
CA MET A 1 5.75 -8.42 -32.35
C MET A 1 4.68 -8.27 -31.27
N LYS A 2 3.62 -9.12 -31.19
CA LYS A 2 2.58 -9.00 -30.12
C LYS A 2 3.09 -9.07 -28.68
N ASN A 3 4.10 -9.90 -28.39
CA ASN A 3 4.67 -10.03 -27.05
C ASN A 3 5.47 -8.79 -26.61
N GLN A 4 6.27 -8.23 -27.51
CA GLN A 4 7.07 -7.03 -27.21
C GLN A 4 6.20 -5.82 -26.90
N GLN A 5 5.11 -5.64 -27.64
CA GLN A 5 4.15 -4.55 -27.40
C GLN A 5 3.45 -4.68 -26.03
N PHE A 6 3.16 -5.91 -25.60
CA PHE A 6 2.60 -6.18 -24.28
C PHE A 6 3.54 -5.71 -23.17
N TYR A 7 4.78 -6.18 -23.16
CA TYR A 7 5.75 -5.81 -22.11
C TYR A 7 6.08 -4.31 -22.10
N VAL A 8 6.17 -3.67 -23.28
CA VAL A 8 6.40 -2.22 -23.36
C VAL A 8 5.21 -1.45 -22.78
N LYS A 9 3.98 -1.87 -23.05
CA LYS A 9 2.77 -1.25 -22.49
C LYS A 9 2.76 -1.40 -20.98
N THR A 10 2.98 -2.60 -20.47
CA THR A 10 3.04 -2.90 -19.03
C THR A 10 4.14 -2.09 -18.36
N ALA A 11 5.36 -2.04 -18.92
CA ALA A 11 6.47 -1.27 -18.36
C ALA A 11 6.16 0.24 -18.29
N ARG A 12 5.48 0.80 -19.30
CA ARG A 12 5.08 2.22 -19.32
C ARG A 12 4.17 2.60 -18.16
N LEU A 13 3.38 1.65 -17.66
CA LEU A 13 2.51 1.85 -16.51
C LEU A 13 3.20 1.41 -15.20
N ALA A 14 3.88 0.27 -15.20
CA ALA A 14 4.50 -0.30 -14.03
C ALA A 14 5.68 0.53 -13.51
N VAL A 15 6.56 1.03 -14.39
CA VAL A 15 7.76 1.80 -13.97
C VAL A 15 7.41 3.06 -13.18
N PRO A 16 6.47 3.93 -13.62
CA PRO A 16 6.06 5.07 -12.81
C PRO A 16 5.49 4.67 -11.43
N ILE A 17 4.73 3.57 -11.37
CA ILE A 17 4.18 3.07 -10.10
C ILE A 17 5.29 2.52 -9.19
N MET A 18 6.28 1.82 -9.75
CA MET A 18 7.46 1.36 -9.01
C MET A 18 8.24 2.53 -8.43
N MET A 19 8.52 3.56 -9.24
CA MET A 19 9.21 4.77 -8.79
C MET A 19 8.43 5.48 -7.69
N GLN A 20 7.11 5.58 -7.80
CA GLN A 20 6.28 6.18 -6.78
C GLN A 20 6.33 5.40 -5.45
N ASN A 21 6.31 4.07 -5.50
CA ASN A 21 6.45 3.23 -4.31
C ASN A 21 7.86 3.40 -3.67
N MET A 22 8.92 3.50 -4.47
CA MET A 22 10.27 3.79 -3.98
C MET A 22 10.35 5.16 -3.29
N ILE A 23 9.75 6.18 -3.88
CA ILE A 23 9.68 7.52 -3.30
C ILE A 23 8.96 7.47 -1.94
N THR A 24 7.84 6.75 -1.84
CA THR A 24 7.10 6.60 -0.57
C THR A 24 7.96 5.95 0.51
N ILE A 25 8.73 4.91 0.17
CA ILE A 25 9.68 4.30 1.11
C ILE A 25 10.75 5.31 1.53
N GLY A 26 11.30 6.08 0.58
CA GLY A 26 12.29 7.11 0.84
C GLY A 26 11.78 8.23 1.74
N VAL A 27 10.53 8.70 1.55
CA VAL A 27 9.88 9.68 2.47
C VAL A 27 9.84 9.13 3.89
N ASN A 28 9.31 7.90 4.06
CA ASN A 28 9.17 7.30 5.39
C ASN A 28 10.53 7.12 6.09
N MET A 29 11.57 6.75 5.33
CA MET A 29 12.94 6.63 5.88
C MET A 29 13.49 8.00 6.29
N ALA A 30 13.34 9.03 5.46
CA ALA A 30 13.80 10.38 5.75
C ALA A 30 13.09 10.96 6.98
N ASP A 31 11.77 10.80 7.05
CA ASP A 31 10.96 11.23 8.21
C ASP A 31 11.44 10.55 9.50
N ASN A 32 11.64 9.23 9.48
CA ASN A 32 12.10 8.49 10.65
C ASN A 32 13.51 8.91 11.10
N ILE A 33 14.42 9.19 10.17
CA ILE A 33 15.78 9.66 10.49
C ILE A 33 15.72 11.05 11.11
N MET A 34 14.96 11.97 10.52
CA MET A 34 14.84 13.35 10.99
C MET A 34 14.16 13.42 12.35
N VAL A 35 13.05 12.71 12.55
CA VAL A 35 12.34 12.65 13.84
C VAL A 35 13.17 11.91 14.89
N GLY A 36 13.88 10.84 14.49
CA GLY A 36 14.75 10.09 15.39
C GLY A 36 15.88 10.91 15.98
N SER A 37 16.35 11.95 15.28
CA SER A 37 17.36 12.88 15.81
C SER A 37 16.85 13.77 16.94
N LEU A 38 15.52 13.86 17.14
CA LEU A 38 14.91 14.57 18.27
C LEU A 38 14.84 13.73 19.56
N GLY A 39 15.19 12.44 19.49
CA GLY A 39 15.18 11.52 20.61
C GLY A 39 14.09 10.46 20.56
N GLU A 40 14.16 9.51 21.48
CA GLU A 40 13.31 8.31 21.52
C GLU A 40 11.83 8.62 21.72
N ASN A 41 11.51 9.60 22.58
CA ASN A 41 10.13 9.99 22.86
C ASN A 41 9.45 10.58 21.61
N ALA A 42 10.18 11.39 20.84
CA ALA A 42 9.69 11.98 19.61
C ALA A 42 9.43 10.90 18.54
N LEU A 43 10.38 9.99 18.37
CA LEU A 43 10.25 8.87 17.42
C LEU A 43 9.07 7.97 17.79
N SER A 44 8.92 7.62 19.07
CA SER A 44 7.81 6.82 19.58
C SER A 44 6.46 7.52 19.38
N ALA A 45 6.37 8.81 19.68
CA ALA A 45 5.16 9.61 19.52
C ALA A 45 4.69 9.62 18.06
N VAL A 46 5.60 9.88 17.11
CA VAL A 46 5.30 9.91 15.68
C VAL A 46 4.94 8.52 15.16
N ALA A 47 5.68 7.48 15.58
CA ALA A 47 5.40 6.11 15.16
C ALA A 47 3.99 5.64 15.59
N LEU A 48 3.60 5.91 16.84
CA LEU A 48 2.28 5.54 17.35
C LEU A 48 1.15 6.37 16.73
N ALA A 49 1.36 7.67 16.54
CA ALA A 49 0.41 8.52 15.83
C ALA A 49 0.18 8.04 14.39
N ASN A 50 1.25 7.66 13.70
CA ASN A 50 1.16 7.13 12.33
C ASN A 50 0.45 5.78 12.27
N GLN A 51 0.45 4.94 13.31
CA GLN A 51 -0.36 3.72 13.32
C GLN A 51 -1.85 4.02 13.16
N PHE A 52 -2.35 5.05 13.84
CA PHE A 52 -3.74 5.49 13.70
C PHE A 52 -4.02 6.04 12.29
N ILE A 53 -3.13 6.89 11.78
CA ILE A 53 -3.26 7.46 10.42
C ILE A 53 -3.21 6.37 9.34
N ASN A 54 -2.42 5.31 9.55
CA ASN A 54 -2.34 4.18 8.62
C ASN A 54 -3.67 3.43 8.47
N ILE A 55 -4.51 3.35 9.51
CA ILE A 55 -5.86 2.76 9.41
C ILE A 55 -6.68 3.53 8.37
N TYR A 56 -6.66 4.85 8.45
CA TYR A 56 -7.31 5.71 7.47
C TYR A 56 -6.71 5.56 6.06
N GLN A 57 -5.39 5.53 5.97
CA GLN A 57 -4.69 5.36 4.71
C GLN A 57 -5.05 4.04 4.01
N PHE A 58 -5.08 2.91 4.72
CA PHE A 58 -5.50 1.62 4.18
C PHE A 58 -6.95 1.64 3.69
N SER A 59 -7.84 2.29 4.44
CA SER A 59 -9.25 2.47 4.03
C SER A 59 -9.34 3.26 2.72
N CYS A 60 -8.64 4.37 2.61
CA CYS A 60 -8.60 5.19 1.38
C CYS A 60 -7.92 4.47 0.21
N MET A 61 -6.87 3.69 0.46
CA MET A 61 -6.25 2.85 -0.56
C MET A 61 -7.23 1.82 -1.10
N GLY A 62 -7.97 1.13 -0.24
CA GLY A 62 -8.98 0.16 -0.63
C GLY A 62 -10.10 0.77 -1.47
N LEU A 63 -10.59 1.96 -1.08
CA LEU A 63 -11.58 2.71 -1.86
C LEU A 63 -11.03 3.15 -3.22
N GLY A 64 -9.81 3.67 -3.26
CA GLY A 64 -9.14 4.07 -4.49
C GLY A 64 -8.88 2.89 -5.43
N GLN A 65 -8.57 1.72 -4.89
CA GLN A 65 -8.40 0.50 -5.69
C GLN A 65 -9.74 -0.01 -6.22
N GLY A 66 -10.82 0.05 -5.42
CA GLY A 66 -12.17 -0.25 -5.89
C GLY A 66 -12.59 0.68 -7.03
N ALA A 67 -12.30 1.97 -6.89
CA ALA A 67 -12.48 2.94 -7.99
C ALA A 67 -11.67 2.56 -9.23
N SER A 68 -10.40 2.17 -9.06
CA SER A 68 -9.52 1.78 -10.17
C SER A 68 -10.05 0.56 -10.95
N ILE A 69 -10.64 -0.42 -10.26
CA ILE A 69 -11.26 -1.59 -10.89
C ILE A 69 -12.41 -1.16 -11.81
N MET A 70 -13.32 -0.33 -11.32
CA MET A 70 -14.47 0.15 -12.10
C MET A 70 -14.05 1.09 -13.21
N THR A 71 -13.21 2.08 -12.90
CA THR A 71 -12.77 3.07 -13.88
C THR A 71 -11.93 2.46 -15.00
N SER A 72 -11.10 1.46 -14.72
CA SER A 72 -10.38 0.73 -15.78
C SER A 72 -11.35 0.00 -16.72
N ARG A 73 -12.42 -0.62 -16.19
CA ARG A 73 -13.45 -1.26 -16.99
C ARG A 73 -14.21 -0.27 -17.85
N PHE A 74 -14.70 0.83 -17.25
CA PHE A 74 -15.45 1.86 -17.97
C PHE A 74 -14.59 2.58 -19.02
N TRP A 75 -13.31 2.73 -18.73
CA TRP A 75 -12.34 3.26 -19.71
C TRP A 75 -12.23 2.33 -20.92
N GLY A 76 -12.12 1.01 -20.70
CA GLY A 76 -12.12 0.02 -21.77
C GLY A 76 -13.42 -0.02 -22.57
N MET A 77 -14.57 0.15 -21.89
CA MET A 77 -15.90 0.25 -22.53
C MET A 77 -16.13 1.58 -23.25
N LYS A 78 -15.24 2.58 -23.07
CA LYS A 78 -15.43 3.96 -23.52
C LYS A 78 -16.69 4.61 -22.94
N ASN A 79 -17.13 4.19 -21.76
CA ASN A 79 -18.29 4.74 -21.07
C ASN A 79 -17.86 5.89 -20.15
N GLU A 80 -17.73 7.09 -20.70
CA GLU A 80 -17.29 8.29 -19.98
C GLU A 80 -18.25 8.66 -18.83
N LYS A 81 -19.55 8.45 -19.02
CA LYS A 81 -20.55 8.76 -17.99
C LYS A 81 -20.36 7.90 -16.75
N ALA A 82 -20.25 6.58 -16.90
CA ALA A 82 -20.03 5.66 -15.79
C ALA A 82 -18.66 5.87 -15.13
N LEU A 83 -17.64 6.23 -15.92
CA LEU A 83 -16.33 6.64 -15.43
C LEU A 83 -16.44 7.85 -14.49
N LYS A 84 -17.07 8.94 -14.93
CA LYS A 84 -17.27 10.15 -14.13
C LYS A 84 -18.13 9.90 -12.89
N GLN A 85 -19.19 9.10 -13.01
CA GLN A 85 -20.02 8.68 -11.86
C GLN A 85 -19.19 7.91 -10.81
N THR A 86 -18.31 7.03 -11.23
CA THR A 86 -17.42 6.29 -10.30
C THR A 86 -16.47 7.24 -9.57
N ILE A 87 -15.89 8.22 -10.28
CA ILE A 87 -15.05 9.25 -9.67
C ILE A 87 -15.85 10.07 -8.66
N ALA A 88 -17.07 10.48 -9.00
CA ALA A 88 -17.95 11.24 -8.12
C ALA A 88 -18.32 10.46 -6.84
N ILE A 89 -18.64 9.17 -6.96
CA ILE A 89 -18.90 8.30 -5.80
C ILE A 89 -17.67 8.23 -4.90
N THR A 90 -16.51 7.94 -5.48
CA THR A 90 -15.25 7.84 -4.74
C THR A 90 -14.93 9.13 -4.02
N THR A 91 -15.07 10.27 -4.70
CA THR A 91 -14.87 11.60 -4.12
C THR A 91 -15.75 11.84 -2.91
N ARG A 92 -17.05 11.56 -3.01
CA ARG A 92 -18.01 11.75 -1.90
C ARG A 92 -17.67 10.87 -0.70
N ILE A 93 -17.36 9.60 -0.92
CA ILE A 93 -17.01 8.68 0.16
C ILE A 93 -15.70 9.10 0.82
N CYS A 94 -14.67 9.47 0.04
CA CYS A 94 -13.40 9.95 0.57
C CYS A 94 -13.56 11.28 1.32
N LEU A 95 -14.44 12.19 0.87
CA LEU A 95 -14.77 13.42 1.59
C LEU A 95 -15.41 13.13 2.96
N VAL A 96 -16.42 12.27 2.99
CA VAL A 96 -17.11 11.90 4.24
C VAL A 96 -16.13 11.25 5.21
N LEU A 97 -15.36 10.26 4.76
CA LEU A 97 -14.35 9.60 5.60
C LEU A 97 -13.24 10.56 6.03
N GLY A 98 -12.77 11.42 5.12
CA GLY A 98 -11.74 12.41 5.42
C GLY A 98 -12.19 13.41 6.48
N ILE A 99 -13.41 13.94 6.37
CA ILE A 99 -13.99 14.84 7.38
C ILE A 99 -14.14 14.10 8.70
N LEU A 100 -14.66 12.88 8.69
CA LEU A 100 -14.84 12.08 9.91
C LEU A 100 -13.52 11.86 10.63
N PHE A 101 -12.48 11.40 9.92
CA PHE A 101 -11.16 11.17 10.51
C PHE A 101 -10.47 12.47 10.95
N THR A 102 -10.63 13.56 10.18
CA THR A 102 -10.13 14.88 10.58
C THR A 102 -10.77 15.32 11.89
N VAL A 103 -12.10 15.22 12.02
CA VAL A 103 -12.81 15.61 13.24
C VAL A 103 -12.41 14.73 14.44
N ILE A 104 -12.37 13.41 14.25
CA ILE A 104 -11.96 12.47 15.31
C ILE A 104 -10.52 12.77 15.77
N THR A 105 -9.61 12.95 14.83
CA THR A 105 -8.18 13.20 15.14
C THR A 105 -7.97 14.56 15.77
N TRP A 106 -8.74 15.57 15.38
CA TRP A 106 -8.66 16.92 15.95
C TRP A 106 -9.28 17.00 17.35
N CYS A 107 -10.47 16.41 17.53
CA CYS A 107 -11.21 16.51 18.80
C CYS A 107 -10.68 15.56 19.89
N PHE A 108 -10.17 14.38 19.50
CA PHE A 108 -9.82 13.33 20.45
C PHE A 108 -8.37 12.81 20.31
N PRO A 109 -7.35 13.66 20.03
CA PRO A 109 -5.99 13.18 19.80
C PRO A 109 -5.38 12.54 21.05
N GLU A 110 -5.73 13.02 22.23
CA GLU A 110 -5.24 12.49 23.51
C GLU A 110 -5.80 11.08 23.78
N ILE A 111 -7.08 10.85 23.49
CA ILE A 111 -7.70 9.54 23.64
C ILE A 111 -7.03 8.54 22.67
N ILE A 112 -6.80 8.97 21.42
CA ILE A 112 -6.11 8.16 20.42
C ILE A 112 -4.73 7.74 20.92
N MET A 113 -3.93 8.67 21.43
CA MET A 113 -2.60 8.35 21.95
C MET A 113 -2.64 7.45 23.17
N LYS A 114 -3.59 7.66 24.10
CA LYS A 114 -3.76 6.84 25.30
C LYS A 114 -4.14 5.37 25.01
N ILE A 115 -4.71 5.09 23.83
CA ILE A 115 -4.96 3.70 23.40
C ILE A 115 -3.64 2.94 23.18
N PHE A 116 -2.59 3.63 22.75
CA PHE A 116 -1.32 3.02 22.37
C PHE A 116 -0.26 3.08 23.48
N ILE A 117 -0.28 4.13 24.32
CA ILE A 117 0.76 4.38 25.31
C ILE A 117 0.23 5.14 26.52
N SER A 118 0.87 4.91 27.70
CA SER A 118 0.52 5.58 28.95
C SER A 118 1.52 6.67 29.35
N GLU A 119 2.64 6.82 28.66
CA GLU A 119 3.71 7.77 28.99
C GLU A 119 3.33 9.22 28.63
N PRO A 120 3.23 10.15 29.61
CA PRO A 120 2.73 11.51 29.38
C PRO A 120 3.58 12.31 28.38
N ALA A 121 4.91 12.13 28.40
CA ALA A 121 5.81 12.85 27.51
C ALA A 121 5.57 12.48 26.03
N VAL A 122 5.38 11.19 25.75
CA VAL A 122 5.08 10.66 24.41
C VAL A 122 3.68 11.09 23.96
N ILE A 123 2.69 11.04 24.88
CA ILE A 123 1.31 11.47 24.59
C ILE A 123 1.28 12.93 24.18
N SER A 124 1.94 13.82 24.93
CA SER A 124 1.95 15.27 24.63
C SER A 124 2.50 15.58 23.24
N GLN A 125 3.61 14.94 22.84
CA GLN A 125 4.20 15.10 21.53
C GLN A 125 3.31 14.51 20.41
N GLY A 126 2.72 13.34 20.65
CA GLY A 126 1.82 12.70 19.73
C GLY A 126 0.52 13.48 19.49
N VAL A 127 -0.02 14.11 20.53
CA VAL A 127 -1.19 15.01 20.45
C VAL A 127 -0.87 16.22 19.57
N SER A 128 0.27 16.87 19.76
CA SER A 128 0.70 18.01 18.94
C SER A 128 0.87 17.61 17.47
N TYR A 129 1.47 16.45 17.21
CA TYR A 129 1.64 15.88 15.89
C TYR A 129 0.29 15.58 15.22
N LEU A 130 -0.61 14.86 15.90
CA LEU A 130 -1.92 14.48 15.37
C LEU A 130 -2.81 15.67 15.06
N LYS A 131 -2.81 16.71 15.89
CA LYS A 131 -3.59 17.94 15.65
C LYS A 131 -3.23 18.58 14.31
N VAL A 132 -1.94 18.74 14.03
CA VAL A 132 -1.49 19.32 12.75
C VAL A 132 -1.78 18.37 11.59
N LEU A 133 -1.50 17.08 11.77
CA LEU A 133 -1.65 16.10 10.72
C LEU A 133 -3.12 15.77 10.39
N SER A 134 -4.06 16.04 11.31
CA SER A 134 -5.50 15.76 11.10
C SER A 134 -6.03 16.40 9.83
N VAL A 135 -5.62 17.64 9.53
CA VAL A 135 -6.04 18.34 8.30
C VAL A 135 -5.58 17.62 7.04
N SER A 136 -4.44 16.92 7.10
CA SER A 136 -3.93 16.16 5.96
C SER A 136 -4.77 14.93 5.61
N CYS A 137 -5.60 14.42 6.52
CA CYS A 137 -6.44 13.25 6.26
C CYS A 137 -7.37 13.47 5.07
N LEU A 138 -8.09 14.60 5.05
CA LEU A 138 -8.99 14.92 3.95
C LEU A 138 -8.26 14.96 2.60
N LEU A 139 -7.12 15.62 2.56
CA LEU A 139 -6.31 15.82 1.37
C LEU A 139 -5.71 14.49 0.87
N MET A 140 -5.19 13.68 1.79
CA MET A 140 -4.58 12.39 1.51
C MET A 140 -5.58 11.41 0.89
N GLY A 141 -6.80 11.33 1.43
CA GLY A 141 -7.83 10.43 0.90
C GLY A 141 -8.17 10.72 -0.56
N LEU A 142 -8.37 11.99 -0.89
CA LEU A 142 -8.66 12.41 -2.26
C LEU A 142 -7.47 12.25 -3.21
N SER A 143 -6.25 12.58 -2.76
CA SER A 143 -5.04 12.40 -3.55
C SER A 143 -4.81 10.93 -3.92
N LEU A 144 -4.98 10.01 -2.96
CA LEU A 144 -4.86 8.58 -3.18
C LEU A 144 -5.92 8.05 -4.16
N ALA A 145 -7.17 8.49 -3.99
CA ALA A 145 -8.27 8.09 -4.86
C ALA A 145 -8.02 8.54 -6.31
N TYR A 146 -7.70 9.80 -6.52
CA TYR A 146 -7.45 10.35 -7.86
C TYR A 146 -6.17 9.78 -8.50
N SER A 147 -5.13 9.50 -7.71
CA SER A 147 -3.94 8.80 -8.21
C SER A 147 -4.28 7.42 -8.76
N ASN A 148 -5.16 6.67 -8.09
CA ASN A 148 -5.62 5.36 -8.57
C ASN A 148 -6.49 5.47 -9.82
N VAL A 149 -7.34 6.50 -9.91
CA VAL A 149 -8.12 6.80 -11.13
C VAL A 149 -7.19 7.09 -12.31
N TYR A 150 -6.16 7.94 -12.12
CA TYR A 150 -5.19 8.22 -13.18
C TYR A 150 -4.45 6.98 -13.67
N ARG A 151 -4.04 6.11 -12.75
CA ARG A 151 -3.43 4.83 -13.11
C ARG A 151 -4.37 3.96 -13.92
N SER A 152 -5.66 3.94 -13.57
CA SER A 152 -6.68 3.09 -14.24
C SER A 152 -6.95 3.47 -15.68
N VAL A 153 -6.77 4.75 -16.05
CA VAL A 153 -6.87 5.23 -17.42
C VAL A 153 -5.53 5.24 -18.18
N GLY A 154 -4.52 4.56 -17.61
CA GLY A 154 -3.20 4.40 -18.24
C GLY A 154 -2.27 5.61 -18.09
N ASN A 155 -2.55 6.54 -17.17
CA ASN A 155 -1.79 7.76 -16.98
C ASN A 155 -1.09 7.85 -15.62
N ALA A 156 -0.13 6.96 -15.37
CA ALA A 156 0.59 6.90 -14.09
C ALA A 156 1.68 7.98 -13.91
N LYS A 157 1.95 8.78 -14.94
CA LYS A 157 3.01 9.81 -14.89
C LYS A 157 2.68 10.95 -13.94
N TRP A 158 1.43 11.42 -13.92
CA TRP A 158 1.02 12.56 -13.09
C TRP A 158 1.06 12.26 -11.59
N PRO A 159 0.54 11.11 -11.12
CA PRO A 159 0.78 10.67 -9.74
C PRO A 159 2.27 10.60 -9.39
N LEU A 160 3.13 10.14 -10.31
CA LEU A 160 4.58 10.11 -10.08
C LEU A 160 5.16 11.51 -9.89
N PHE A 161 4.86 12.45 -10.80
CA PHE A 161 5.36 13.83 -10.67
C PHE A 161 4.88 14.52 -9.40
N SER A 162 3.61 14.28 -9.02
CA SER A 162 3.07 14.76 -7.75
C SER A 162 3.87 14.21 -6.56
N SER A 163 4.18 12.92 -6.56
CA SER A 163 4.94 12.29 -5.48
C SER A 163 6.40 12.76 -5.42
N ILE A 164 7.04 13.02 -6.58
CA ILE A 164 8.39 13.60 -6.63
C ILE A 164 8.40 15.00 -6.00
N GLY A 165 7.46 15.86 -6.38
CA GLY A 165 7.36 17.20 -5.81
C GLY A 165 7.08 17.17 -4.31
N ALA A 166 6.14 16.32 -3.88
CA ALA A 166 5.81 16.14 -2.46
C ALA A 166 7.01 15.61 -1.65
N PHE A 167 7.83 14.73 -2.21
CA PHE A 167 9.04 14.21 -1.58
C PHE A 167 10.04 15.32 -1.25
N PHE A 168 10.40 16.14 -2.23
CA PHE A 168 11.34 17.24 -2.01
C PHE A 168 10.79 18.30 -1.06
N LEU A 169 9.49 18.61 -1.17
CA LEU A 169 8.85 19.54 -0.24
C LEU A 169 8.81 18.99 1.18
N ASN A 170 8.49 17.70 1.36
CA ASN A 170 8.47 17.08 2.68
C ASN A 170 9.85 17.16 3.35
N ILE A 171 10.92 16.71 2.67
CA ILE A 171 12.28 16.76 3.22
C ILE A 171 12.71 18.20 3.51
N GLY A 172 12.48 19.11 2.56
CA GLY A 172 12.86 20.53 2.72
C GLY A 172 12.12 21.19 3.89
N CYS A 173 10.80 21.02 3.97
CA CYS A 173 9.99 21.57 5.05
C CYS A 173 10.32 20.91 6.41
N ASN A 174 10.54 19.60 6.44
CA ASN A 174 10.98 18.90 7.65
C ASN A 174 12.31 19.48 8.15
N TYR A 175 13.30 19.66 7.26
CA TYR A 175 14.58 20.26 7.64
C TYR A 175 14.43 21.68 8.20
N ILE A 176 13.54 22.47 7.61
CA ILE A 176 13.30 23.86 8.06
C ILE A 176 12.59 23.88 9.41
N PHE A 177 11.47 23.16 9.55
CA PHE A 177 10.59 23.28 10.73
C PHE A 177 10.99 22.38 11.90
N ILE A 178 11.63 21.24 11.65
CA ILE A 178 12.13 20.39 12.75
C ILE A 178 13.30 21.08 13.43
N PHE A 179 14.27 21.61 12.65
CA PHE A 179 15.53 22.15 13.16
C PHE A 179 15.60 23.68 13.24
N GLY A 180 14.53 24.38 12.90
CA GLY A 180 14.49 25.85 13.00
C GLY A 180 15.47 26.55 12.06
N LYS A 181 15.64 26.05 10.82
CA LYS A 181 16.58 26.65 9.85
C LYS A 181 15.94 27.79 9.06
N PHE A 182 16.77 28.64 8.45
CA PHE A 182 16.35 29.76 7.61
C PHE A 182 15.42 30.77 8.34
N GLY A 183 15.56 30.92 9.67
CA GLY A 183 14.74 31.86 10.46
C GLY A 183 13.37 31.34 10.87
N ALA A 184 13.05 30.10 10.56
CA ALA A 184 11.85 29.45 11.05
C ALA A 184 12.01 29.03 12.54
N PRO A 185 10.92 28.98 13.33
CA PRO A 185 10.99 28.46 14.69
C PRO A 185 11.29 26.96 14.69
N GLU A 186 12.05 26.50 15.67
CA GLU A 186 12.29 25.09 15.91
C GLU A 186 11.04 24.47 16.54
N LEU A 187 10.31 23.66 15.78
CA LEU A 187 9.04 23.08 16.18
C LEU A 187 9.13 21.58 16.50
N GLY A 188 10.30 20.96 16.30
CA GLY A 188 10.52 19.56 16.60
C GLY A 188 9.48 18.64 15.93
N VAL A 189 8.78 17.83 16.71
CA VAL A 189 7.75 16.89 16.23
C VAL A 189 6.60 17.57 15.49
N THR A 190 6.17 18.75 15.96
CA THR A 190 5.14 19.55 15.27
C THR A 190 5.63 20.03 13.91
N GLY A 191 6.92 20.32 13.79
CA GLY A 191 7.58 20.67 12.52
C GLY A 191 7.52 19.54 11.50
N ALA A 192 7.71 18.29 11.93
CA ALA A 192 7.55 17.10 11.07
C ALA A 192 6.10 16.97 10.56
N ALA A 193 5.11 17.21 11.43
CA ALA A 193 3.71 17.21 11.02
C ALA A 193 3.39 18.31 9.99
N LEU A 194 3.94 19.51 10.18
CA LEU A 194 3.79 20.62 9.23
C LEU A 194 4.43 20.31 7.87
N GLY A 195 5.64 19.76 7.85
CA GLY A 195 6.30 19.38 6.62
C GLY A 195 5.50 18.33 5.83
N THR A 196 4.95 17.35 6.55
CA THR A 196 4.06 16.34 5.95
C THR A 196 2.76 16.98 5.45
N LEU A 197 2.14 17.88 6.20
CA LEU A 197 0.92 18.59 5.79
C LEU A 197 1.15 19.40 4.51
N ILE A 198 2.24 20.17 4.44
CA ILE A 198 2.59 20.96 3.25
C ILE A 198 2.79 20.07 2.02
N ALA A 199 3.49 18.95 2.17
CA ALA A 199 3.66 17.98 1.10
C ALA A 199 2.31 17.39 0.64
N ARG A 200 1.38 17.09 1.55
CA ARG A 200 0.02 16.60 1.22
C ARG A 200 -0.84 17.66 0.56
N ILE A 201 -0.73 18.92 0.97
CA ILE A 201 -1.40 20.05 0.27
C ILE A 201 -0.90 20.14 -1.17
N PHE A 202 0.40 20.10 -1.38
CA PHE A 202 0.98 20.15 -2.71
C PHE A 202 0.50 18.98 -3.58
N GLU A 203 0.56 17.75 -3.07
CA GLU A 203 0.12 16.55 -3.78
C GLU A 203 -1.36 16.65 -4.18
N PHE A 204 -2.21 17.07 -3.25
CA PHE A 204 -3.64 17.26 -3.50
C PHE A 204 -3.90 18.33 -4.55
N VAL A 205 -3.32 19.51 -4.36
CA VAL A 205 -3.50 20.65 -5.29
C VAL A 205 -3.02 20.27 -6.69
N PHE A 206 -1.85 19.65 -6.80
CA PHE A 206 -1.28 19.23 -8.08
C PHE A 206 -2.19 18.23 -8.82
N ILE A 207 -2.66 17.19 -8.14
CA ILE A 207 -3.52 16.15 -8.74
C ILE A 207 -4.91 16.71 -9.08
N CYS A 208 -5.51 17.50 -8.16
CA CYS A 208 -6.82 18.09 -8.39
C CYS A 208 -6.82 19.14 -9.50
N MET A 209 -5.83 20.03 -9.50
CA MET A 209 -5.69 21.03 -10.57
C MET A 209 -5.55 20.34 -11.92
N TYR A 210 -4.73 19.31 -12.01
CA TYR A 210 -4.57 18.57 -13.25
C TYR A 210 -5.89 17.90 -13.67
N LEU A 211 -6.60 17.25 -12.74
CA LEU A 211 -7.88 16.58 -13.04
C LEU A 211 -8.97 17.54 -13.55
N ILE A 212 -9.08 18.69 -12.92
CA ILE A 212 -10.19 19.63 -13.14
C ILE A 212 -9.93 20.53 -14.34
N PHE A 213 -8.69 21.01 -14.50
CA PHE A 213 -8.38 22.07 -15.47
C PHE A 213 -7.65 21.57 -16.72
N PHE A 214 -6.76 20.60 -16.58
CA PHE A 214 -5.85 20.20 -17.66
C PHE A 214 -6.20 18.86 -18.30
N ASP A 215 -6.90 17.96 -17.58
CA ASP A 215 -7.20 16.65 -18.14
C ASP A 215 -8.38 16.70 -19.12
N LYS A 216 -8.04 16.53 -20.39
CA LYS A 216 -9.01 16.41 -21.48
C LYS A 216 -9.47 14.98 -21.72
N LYS A 217 -8.77 13.97 -21.16
CA LYS A 217 -9.07 12.56 -21.41
C LYS A 217 -10.26 12.07 -20.59
N ILE A 218 -10.25 12.34 -19.30
CA ILE A 218 -11.34 11.99 -18.37
C ILE A 218 -12.44 13.07 -18.48
N GLY A 219 -12.04 14.33 -18.62
CA GLY A 219 -12.95 15.46 -18.73
C GLY A 219 -13.85 15.66 -17.51
N PHE A 220 -13.36 15.27 -16.31
CA PHE A 220 -14.08 15.41 -15.05
C PHE A 220 -14.08 16.87 -14.59
N ARG A 221 -15.23 17.39 -14.15
CA ARG A 221 -15.40 18.75 -13.67
C ARG A 221 -16.01 18.76 -12.27
N ILE A 222 -15.87 19.85 -11.55
CA ILE A 222 -16.39 19.99 -10.17
C ILE A 222 -17.89 19.70 -10.10
N HIS A 223 -18.69 20.13 -11.08
CA HIS A 223 -20.12 19.85 -11.10
C HIS A 223 -20.44 18.36 -11.24
N ASP A 224 -19.54 17.55 -11.81
CA ASP A 224 -19.73 16.11 -11.95
C ASP A 224 -19.76 15.40 -10.59
N ILE A 225 -19.22 16.03 -9.53
CA ILE A 225 -19.31 15.52 -8.16
C ILE A 225 -20.76 15.33 -7.71
N PHE A 226 -21.68 16.14 -8.21
CA PHE A 226 -23.10 16.12 -7.85
C PHE A 226 -23.98 15.26 -8.76
N MET A 227 -23.39 14.51 -9.69
CA MET A 227 -24.13 13.60 -10.57
C MET A 227 -24.93 12.55 -9.78
N LYS A 228 -26.11 12.19 -10.31
CA LYS A 228 -26.90 11.06 -9.76
C LYS A 228 -26.18 9.75 -10.07
N CYS A 229 -25.87 8.96 -9.01
CA CYS A 229 -25.03 7.77 -9.11
C CYS A 229 -25.69 6.52 -8.47
N GLN A 230 -27.02 6.52 -8.28
CA GLN A 230 -27.72 5.50 -7.50
C GLN A 230 -27.45 4.05 -7.93
N ASN A 231 -27.42 3.79 -9.23
CA ASN A 231 -27.23 2.44 -9.77
C ASN A 231 -25.79 1.93 -9.55
N LEU A 232 -24.79 2.80 -9.73
CA LEU A 232 -23.37 2.46 -9.60
C LEU A 232 -22.90 2.44 -8.13
N MET A 233 -23.58 3.14 -7.23
CA MET A 233 -23.20 3.18 -5.82
C MET A 233 -23.19 1.79 -5.18
N LYS A 234 -24.23 0.98 -5.41
CA LYS A 234 -24.30 -0.38 -4.88
C LYS A 234 -23.17 -1.26 -5.40
N GLU A 235 -22.86 -1.16 -6.69
CA GLU A 235 -21.80 -1.93 -7.32
C GLU A 235 -20.42 -1.49 -6.82
N TYR A 236 -20.21 -0.18 -6.70
CA TYR A 236 -18.98 0.38 -6.13
C TYR A 236 -18.73 -0.13 -4.70
N VAL A 237 -19.74 -0.09 -3.85
CA VAL A 237 -19.68 -0.58 -2.46
C VAL A 237 -19.36 -2.08 -2.44
N GLN A 238 -20.03 -2.88 -3.29
CA GLN A 238 -19.80 -4.32 -3.37
C GLN A 238 -18.38 -4.70 -3.83
N ILE A 239 -17.73 -3.87 -4.62
CA ILE A 239 -16.36 -4.08 -5.08
C ILE A 239 -15.35 -3.51 -4.05
N SER A 240 -15.60 -2.31 -3.53
CA SER A 240 -14.63 -1.58 -2.69
C SER A 240 -14.59 -2.09 -1.25
N ILE A 241 -15.73 -2.42 -0.65
CA ILE A 241 -15.77 -2.88 0.76
C ILE A 241 -14.93 -4.14 0.99
N PRO A 242 -15.02 -5.20 0.16
CA PRO A 242 -14.13 -6.35 0.32
C PRO A 242 -12.64 -5.99 0.22
N VAL A 243 -12.28 -5.02 -0.62
CA VAL A 243 -10.89 -4.56 -0.75
C VAL A 243 -10.44 -3.83 0.51
N VAL A 244 -11.26 -2.91 1.02
CA VAL A 244 -10.98 -2.18 2.27
C VAL A 244 -10.82 -3.16 3.44
N ILE A 245 -11.73 -4.11 3.59
CA ILE A 245 -11.67 -5.13 4.65
C ILE A 245 -10.40 -5.98 4.50
N SER A 246 -10.10 -6.46 3.28
CA SER A 246 -8.93 -7.27 3.00
C SER A 246 -7.63 -6.52 3.35
N ASP A 247 -7.44 -5.30 2.83
CA ASP A 247 -6.23 -4.53 3.04
C ASP A 247 -6.07 -4.12 4.53
N THR A 248 -7.16 -3.80 5.23
CA THR A 248 -7.15 -3.46 6.66
C THR A 248 -6.83 -4.69 7.53
N LEU A 249 -7.50 -5.81 7.30
CA LEU A 249 -7.26 -7.04 8.06
C LEU A 249 -5.89 -7.67 7.76
N TYR A 250 -5.37 -7.48 6.56
CA TYR A 250 -4.00 -7.83 6.23
C TYR A 250 -2.99 -6.99 7.04
N GLY A 251 -3.26 -5.69 7.21
CA GLY A 251 -2.46 -4.82 8.08
C GLY A 251 -2.45 -5.31 9.54
N PHE A 252 -3.62 -5.59 10.11
CA PHE A 252 -3.73 -6.15 11.46
C PHE A 252 -3.07 -7.53 11.58
N GLY A 253 -3.19 -8.37 10.56
CA GLY A 253 -2.55 -9.68 10.54
C GLY A 253 -1.02 -9.58 10.58
N ASN A 254 -0.42 -8.62 9.88
CA ASN A 254 1.02 -8.36 10.00
C ASN A 254 1.40 -7.87 11.41
N SER A 255 0.55 -7.09 12.07
CA SER A 255 0.76 -6.72 13.47
C SER A 255 0.69 -7.94 14.40
N ALA A 256 -0.25 -8.86 14.17
CA ALA A 256 -0.31 -10.12 14.91
C ALA A 256 0.95 -10.99 14.70
N VAL A 257 1.46 -11.08 13.49
CA VAL A 257 2.75 -11.72 13.17
C VAL A 257 3.89 -11.08 13.97
N SER A 258 3.94 -9.74 14.04
CA SER A 258 4.95 -9.02 14.84
C SER A 258 4.81 -9.30 16.35
N MET A 259 3.58 -9.45 16.87
CA MET A 259 3.34 -9.84 18.26
C MET A 259 3.87 -11.26 18.56
N VAL A 260 3.67 -12.21 17.64
CA VAL A 260 4.23 -13.57 17.77
C VAL A 260 5.76 -13.49 17.84
N MET A 261 6.38 -12.72 16.96
CA MET A 261 7.84 -12.52 16.98
C MET A 261 8.32 -11.90 18.29
N GLY A 262 7.57 -10.92 18.83
CA GLY A 262 7.88 -10.31 20.13
C GLY A 262 7.86 -11.30 21.29
N ARG A 263 7.00 -12.33 21.25
CA ARG A 263 6.96 -13.41 22.25
C ARG A 263 8.11 -14.40 22.10
N ILE A 264 8.70 -14.54 20.92
CA ILE A 264 9.89 -15.38 20.72
C ILE A 264 11.12 -14.70 21.32
N GLY A 265 11.29 -13.39 21.12
CA GLY A 265 12.38 -12.64 21.72
C GLY A 265 12.74 -11.37 20.96
N SER A 266 13.41 -10.44 21.65
CA SER A 266 13.83 -9.16 21.09
C SER A 266 14.81 -9.28 19.91
N GLN A 267 15.68 -10.29 19.94
CA GLN A 267 16.61 -10.59 18.85
C GLN A 267 15.86 -10.96 17.57
N PHE A 268 14.76 -11.71 17.68
CA PHE A 268 13.93 -12.09 16.54
C PHE A 268 13.22 -10.87 15.94
N VAL A 269 12.74 -9.95 16.78
CA VAL A 269 12.13 -8.69 16.35
C VAL A 269 13.13 -7.80 15.62
N SER A 270 14.35 -7.68 16.17
CA SER A 270 15.43 -6.90 15.55
C SER A 270 15.84 -7.49 14.20
N ALA A 271 16.01 -8.81 14.12
CA ALA A 271 16.29 -9.52 12.87
C ALA A 271 15.18 -9.32 11.83
N ASN A 272 13.91 -9.39 12.25
CA ASN A 272 12.77 -9.16 11.37
C ASN A 272 12.74 -7.73 10.83
N SER A 273 13.11 -6.72 11.62
CA SER A 273 13.16 -5.33 11.18
C SER A 273 14.12 -5.13 10.01
N ILE A 274 15.30 -5.77 10.08
CA ILE A 274 16.28 -5.77 8.98
C ILE A 274 15.71 -6.48 7.75
N THR A 275 15.10 -7.65 7.97
CA THR A 275 14.48 -8.44 6.88
C THR A 275 13.35 -7.68 6.19
N LEU A 276 12.52 -6.93 6.94
CA LEU A 276 11.42 -6.14 6.38
C LEU A 276 11.91 -5.03 5.43
N VAL A 277 12.98 -4.30 5.78
CA VAL A 277 13.56 -3.27 4.90
C VAL A 277 14.04 -3.90 3.59
N THR A 278 14.79 -4.98 3.69
CA THR A 278 15.28 -5.73 2.52
C THR A 278 14.13 -6.23 1.65
N GLN A 279 13.09 -6.75 2.27
CA GLN A 279 11.89 -7.25 1.61
C GLN A 279 11.13 -6.10 0.90
N GLN A 280 10.96 -4.94 1.53
CA GLN A 280 10.30 -3.79 0.91
C GLN A 280 10.99 -3.37 -0.38
N LEU A 281 12.31 -3.23 -0.36
CA LEU A 281 13.10 -2.88 -1.53
C LEU A 281 12.97 -3.91 -2.66
N SER A 282 13.01 -5.20 -2.31
CA SER A 282 12.91 -6.30 -3.28
C SER A 282 11.51 -6.47 -3.88
N THR A 283 10.45 -6.03 -3.18
CA THR A 283 9.06 -6.20 -3.63
C THR A 283 8.50 -5.02 -4.42
N VAL A 284 9.19 -3.90 -4.51
CA VAL A 284 8.73 -2.70 -5.25
C VAL A 284 8.39 -3.04 -6.70
N PHE A 285 9.25 -3.83 -7.36
CA PHE A 285 9.03 -4.26 -8.75
C PHE A 285 7.77 -5.10 -8.90
N ILE A 286 7.55 -6.04 -7.99
CA ILE A 286 6.36 -6.91 -7.97
C ILE A 286 5.10 -6.08 -7.77
N GLN A 287 5.11 -5.12 -6.84
CA GLN A 287 3.95 -4.28 -6.54
C GLN A 287 3.56 -3.39 -7.72
N GLY A 288 4.52 -2.76 -8.38
CA GLY A 288 4.27 -1.92 -9.55
C GLY A 288 3.70 -2.72 -10.72
N ALA A 289 4.27 -3.90 -10.98
CA ALA A 289 3.78 -4.80 -12.02
C ALA A 289 2.36 -5.34 -11.70
N ALA A 290 2.09 -5.69 -10.43
CA ALA A 290 0.78 -6.16 -10.02
C ALA A 290 -0.30 -5.08 -10.19
N GLN A 291 -0.04 -3.84 -9.78
CA GLN A 291 -0.99 -2.74 -10.00
C GLN A 291 -1.23 -2.46 -11.49
N SER A 292 -0.18 -2.51 -12.31
CA SER A 292 -0.29 -2.39 -13.77
C SER A 292 -1.17 -3.49 -14.37
N SER A 293 -1.01 -4.74 -13.92
CA SER A 293 -1.78 -5.87 -14.41
C SER A 293 -3.28 -5.75 -14.09
N SER A 294 -3.63 -5.20 -12.92
CA SER A 294 -5.03 -4.92 -12.56
C SER A 294 -5.69 -3.95 -13.54
N VAL A 295 -4.99 -2.89 -13.90
CA VAL A 295 -5.47 -1.87 -14.84
C VAL A 295 -5.58 -2.43 -16.26
N GLU A 296 -4.57 -3.14 -16.74
CA GLU A 296 -4.55 -3.67 -18.10
C GLU A 296 -5.62 -4.73 -18.31
N VAL A 297 -5.74 -5.68 -17.39
CA VAL A 297 -6.78 -6.70 -17.45
C VAL A 297 -8.17 -6.07 -17.34
N GLY A 298 -8.35 -5.07 -16.45
CA GLY A 298 -9.59 -4.32 -16.33
C GLY A 298 -9.99 -3.65 -17.65
N ASN A 299 -9.06 -2.96 -18.30
CA ASN A 299 -9.29 -2.32 -19.59
C ASN A 299 -9.63 -3.34 -20.68
N THR A 300 -8.88 -4.44 -20.80
CA THR A 300 -9.11 -5.49 -21.80
C THR A 300 -10.48 -6.17 -21.62
N LEU A 301 -10.88 -6.37 -20.35
CA LEU A 301 -12.22 -6.89 -20.04
C LEU A 301 -13.32 -5.86 -20.37
N GLY A 302 -13.04 -4.57 -20.16
CA GLY A 302 -13.93 -3.47 -20.54
C GLY A 302 -14.15 -3.41 -22.06
N GLU A 303 -13.11 -3.68 -22.86
CA GLU A 303 -13.21 -3.81 -24.32
C GLU A 303 -14.04 -5.04 -24.77
N GLY A 304 -14.51 -5.88 -23.85
CA GLY A 304 -15.22 -7.13 -24.16
C GLY A 304 -14.33 -8.27 -24.63
N LYS A 305 -13.00 -8.11 -24.61
CA LYS A 305 -12.03 -9.08 -25.13
C LYS A 305 -11.64 -10.13 -24.10
N VAL A 306 -12.59 -10.94 -23.64
CA VAL A 306 -12.40 -11.93 -22.56
C VAL A 306 -11.27 -12.92 -22.85
N ALA A 307 -11.19 -13.44 -24.07
CA ALA A 307 -10.13 -14.40 -24.46
C ALA A 307 -8.74 -13.78 -24.30
N ARG A 308 -8.58 -12.52 -24.75
CA ARG A 308 -7.34 -11.78 -24.61
C ARG A 308 -7.00 -11.48 -23.14
N ALA A 309 -7.99 -11.14 -22.32
CA ALA A 309 -7.78 -10.92 -20.89
C ALA A 309 -7.27 -12.18 -20.18
N LYS A 310 -7.75 -13.37 -20.56
CA LYS A 310 -7.23 -14.65 -20.04
C LYS A 310 -5.78 -14.87 -20.45
N GLU A 311 -5.43 -14.62 -21.70
CA GLU A 311 -4.06 -14.72 -22.19
C GLU A 311 -3.11 -13.73 -21.48
N GLU A 312 -3.54 -12.48 -21.31
CA GLU A 312 -2.81 -11.45 -20.54
C GLU A 312 -2.61 -11.90 -19.07
N ALA A 313 -3.63 -12.49 -18.47
CA ALA A 313 -3.58 -13.01 -17.10
C ALA A 313 -2.53 -14.12 -16.92
N GLU A 314 -2.42 -15.05 -17.87
CA GLU A 314 -1.39 -16.08 -17.86
C GLU A 314 0.02 -15.50 -18.06
N ARG A 315 0.16 -14.46 -18.89
CA ARG A 315 1.42 -13.77 -19.09
C ARG A 315 1.86 -13.04 -17.80
N PHE A 316 0.92 -12.39 -17.11
CA PHE A 316 1.18 -11.76 -15.82
C PHE A 316 1.54 -12.78 -14.74
N MET A 317 0.93 -13.97 -14.75
CA MET A 317 1.33 -15.06 -13.86
C MET A 317 2.79 -15.47 -14.09
N LYS A 318 3.19 -15.67 -15.36
CA LYS A 318 4.58 -16.01 -15.72
C LYS A 318 5.54 -14.88 -15.31
N MET A 319 5.16 -13.62 -15.52
CA MET A 319 5.93 -12.47 -15.07
C MET A 319 6.08 -12.45 -13.54
N GLY A 320 5.04 -12.84 -12.80
CA GLY A 320 5.11 -13.01 -11.34
C GLY A 320 6.16 -14.04 -10.90
N ILE A 321 6.28 -15.16 -11.60
CA ILE A 321 7.31 -16.16 -11.35
C ILE A 321 8.71 -15.56 -11.55
N VAL A 322 8.92 -14.87 -12.67
CA VAL A 322 10.22 -14.25 -12.99
C VAL A 322 10.59 -13.18 -11.97
N LEU A 323 9.66 -12.29 -11.63
CA LEU A 323 9.91 -11.23 -10.64
C LEU A 323 10.08 -11.80 -9.22
N GLY A 324 9.37 -12.87 -8.86
CA GLY A 324 9.57 -13.58 -7.62
C GLY A 324 10.97 -14.21 -7.53
N ALA A 325 11.41 -14.89 -8.59
CA ALA A 325 12.75 -15.44 -8.67
C ALA A 325 13.85 -14.35 -8.60
N LEU A 326 13.66 -13.25 -9.32
CA LEU A 326 14.56 -12.10 -9.24
C LEU A 326 14.65 -11.54 -7.82
N SER A 327 13.51 -11.35 -7.16
CA SER A 327 13.47 -10.88 -5.75
C SER A 327 14.17 -11.85 -4.80
N THR A 328 14.01 -13.16 -5.00
CA THR A 328 14.73 -14.20 -4.25
C THR A 328 16.24 -14.05 -4.39
N ILE A 329 16.71 -13.95 -5.65
CA ILE A 329 18.14 -13.78 -5.96
C ILE A 329 18.66 -12.49 -5.29
N ILE A 330 17.96 -11.39 -5.43
CA ILE A 330 18.35 -10.11 -4.81
C ILE A 330 18.47 -10.27 -3.30
N ILE A 331 17.47 -10.82 -2.62
CA ILE A 331 17.48 -10.99 -1.16
C ILE A 331 18.66 -11.84 -0.71
N ILE A 332 18.92 -12.96 -1.38
CA ILE A 332 20.03 -13.87 -1.02
C ILE A 332 21.38 -13.16 -1.22
N LEU A 333 21.57 -12.46 -2.33
CA LEU A 333 22.82 -11.78 -2.63
C LEU A 333 23.13 -10.61 -1.71
N ILE A 334 22.08 -9.85 -1.30
CA ILE A 334 22.26 -8.67 -0.45
C ILE A 334 22.16 -8.98 1.05
N SER A 335 21.81 -10.22 1.45
CA SER A 335 21.61 -10.60 2.85
C SER A 335 22.84 -10.29 3.72
N ASP A 336 24.01 -10.78 3.37
CA ASP A 336 25.23 -10.58 4.14
C ASP A 336 25.68 -9.10 4.14
N PRO A 337 25.76 -8.39 2.99
CA PRO A 337 26.04 -6.96 2.97
C PRO A 337 25.08 -6.12 3.83
N VAL A 338 23.78 -6.40 3.77
CA VAL A 338 22.80 -5.64 4.54
C VAL A 338 22.95 -5.90 6.04
N ILE A 339 23.10 -7.16 6.46
CA ILE A 339 23.29 -7.52 7.86
C ILE A 339 24.54 -6.85 8.43
N SER A 340 25.64 -6.80 7.66
CA SER A 340 26.90 -6.17 8.08
C SER A 340 26.82 -4.65 8.27
N CYS A 341 25.80 -3.97 7.69
CA CYS A 341 25.57 -2.54 7.90
C CYS A 341 24.96 -2.21 9.26
N TYR A 342 24.46 -3.22 9.98
CA TYR A 342 23.81 -3.02 11.28
C TYR A 342 24.73 -3.43 12.41
N ASN A 343 24.76 -2.61 13.47
CA ASN A 343 25.51 -2.94 14.69
C ASN A 343 24.65 -3.82 15.61
N ILE A 344 24.66 -5.13 15.34
CA ILE A 344 23.86 -6.14 16.04
C ILE A 344 24.75 -7.26 16.61
N THR A 345 24.22 -8.01 17.55
CA THR A 345 24.93 -9.17 18.13
C THR A 345 25.11 -10.27 17.09
N PRO A 346 26.17 -11.11 17.20
CA PRO A 346 26.36 -12.25 16.31
C PRO A 346 25.17 -13.20 16.25
N GLU A 347 24.48 -13.39 17.37
CA GLU A 347 23.27 -14.22 17.47
C GLU A 347 22.12 -13.62 16.64
N THR A 348 21.88 -12.32 16.76
CA THR A 348 20.87 -11.61 15.96
C THR A 348 21.20 -11.66 14.46
N ALA A 349 22.49 -11.61 14.12
CA ALA A 349 22.92 -11.70 12.72
C ALA A 349 22.62 -13.09 12.14
N VAL A 350 22.83 -14.17 12.90
CA VAL A 350 22.45 -15.53 12.48
C VAL A 350 20.94 -15.63 12.25
N ILE A 351 20.14 -15.15 13.20
CA ILE A 351 18.68 -15.14 13.08
C ILE A 351 18.27 -14.34 11.84
N ALA A 352 18.81 -13.14 11.61
CA ALA A 352 18.50 -12.32 10.46
C ALA A 352 18.82 -13.03 9.14
N LYS A 353 19.91 -13.76 9.06
CA LYS A 353 20.30 -14.57 7.91
C LYS A 353 19.31 -15.70 7.65
N GLU A 354 18.89 -16.41 8.69
CA GLU A 354 17.87 -17.45 8.60
C GLU A 354 16.52 -16.90 8.12
N LEU A 355 16.10 -15.73 8.64
CA LEU A 355 14.88 -15.06 8.19
C LEU A 355 14.99 -14.64 6.72
N MET A 356 16.13 -14.12 6.29
CA MET A 356 16.33 -13.71 4.90
C MET A 356 16.31 -14.90 3.93
N TYR A 357 16.87 -16.04 4.30
CA TYR A 357 16.75 -17.25 3.49
C TYR A 357 15.31 -17.78 3.44
N SER A 358 14.62 -17.74 4.56
CA SER A 358 13.21 -18.15 4.63
C SER A 358 12.34 -17.27 3.72
N ILE A 359 12.45 -15.94 3.84
CA ILE A 359 11.68 -15.03 3.00
C ILE A 359 12.11 -15.12 1.53
N GLY A 360 13.38 -15.38 1.26
CA GLY A 360 13.89 -15.61 -0.09
C GLY A 360 13.12 -16.70 -0.82
N ILE A 361 12.88 -17.84 -0.17
CA ILE A 361 12.08 -18.94 -0.73
C ILE A 361 10.62 -18.50 -0.92
N ILE A 362 10.05 -17.81 0.06
CA ILE A 362 8.66 -17.34 0.01
C ILE A 362 8.44 -16.33 -1.13
N MET A 363 9.48 -15.54 -1.48
CA MET A 363 9.39 -14.56 -2.57
C MET A 363 9.07 -15.16 -3.93
N LEU A 364 9.45 -16.41 -4.19
CA LEU A 364 9.06 -17.12 -5.41
C LEU A 364 7.53 -17.18 -5.54
N PHE A 365 6.87 -17.54 -4.46
CA PHE A 365 5.41 -17.64 -4.40
C PHE A 365 4.74 -16.27 -4.30
N ARG A 366 5.33 -15.35 -3.55
CA ARG A 366 4.83 -13.98 -3.37
C ARG A 366 4.77 -13.20 -4.67
N GLY A 367 5.72 -13.43 -5.60
CA GLY A 367 5.68 -12.84 -6.93
C GLY A 367 4.38 -13.18 -7.66
N VAL A 368 4.03 -14.46 -7.73
CA VAL A 368 2.77 -14.92 -8.34
C VAL A 368 1.56 -14.48 -7.51
N ASN A 369 1.61 -14.64 -6.19
CA ASN A 369 0.51 -14.24 -5.31
C ASN A 369 0.15 -12.77 -5.48
N SER A 370 1.13 -11.86 -5.44
CA SER A 370 0.90 -10.42 -5.61
C SER A 370 0.34 -10.08 -6.99
N MET A 371 0.86 -10.71 -8.05
CA MET A 371 0.35 -10.52 -9.41
C MET A 371 -1.11 -10.98 -9.55
N MET A 372 -1.51 -12.02 -8.82
CA MET A 372 -2.89 -12.51 -8.84
C MET A 372 -3.80 -11.69 -7.93
N THR A 373 -3.42 -11.50 -6.64
CA THR A 373 -4.29 -10.88 -5.63
C THR A 373 -4.42 -9.37 -5.80
N LYS A 374 -3.32 -8.66 -6.06
CA LYS A 374 -3.33 -7.19 -6.25
C LYS A 374 -3.44 -6.78 -7.72
N GLY A 375 -3.30 -7.74 -8.62
CA GLY A 375 -3.32 -7.55 -10.06
C GLY A 375 -4.53 -8.17 -10.72
N VAL A 376 -4.33 -9.29 -11.37
CA VAL A 376 -5.25 -9.93 -12.33
C VAL A 376 -6.64 -10.21 -11.76
N LEU A 377 -6.75 -10.91 -10.63
CA LEU A 377 -8.04 -11.28 -10.04
C LEU A 377 -8.79 -10.04 -9.53
N ARG A 378 -8.04 -9.07 -8.98
CA ARG A 378 -8.59 -7.78 -8.54
C ARG A 378 -9.12 -6.98 -9.74
N GLY A 379 -8.37 -6.86 -10.83
CA GLY A 379 -8.82 -6.26 -12.10
C GLY A 379 -10.00 -6.98 -12.73
N GLY A 380 -10.12 -8.28 -12.49
CA GLY A 380 -11.28 -9.10 -12.82
C GLY A 380 -12.53 -8.83 -12.00
N GLY A 381 -12.42 -8.08 -10.89
CA GLY A 381 -13.53 -7.74 -10.00
C GLY A 381 -13.85 -8.80 -8.94
N ASP A 382 -13.01 -9.82 -8.76
CA ASP A 382 -13.27 -10.92 -7.81
C ASP A 382 -12.78 -10.61 -6.39
N THR A 383 -13.13 -9.42 -5.91
CA THR A 383 -12.64 -8.84 -4.65
C THR A 383 -13.10 -9.62 -3.41
N ARG A 384 -14.31 -10.22 -3.43
CA ARG A 384 -14.80 -11.05 -2.32
C ARG A 384 -13.98 -12.32 -2.13
N PHE A 385 -13.61 -12.98 -3.23
CA PHE A 385 -12.76 -14.17 -3.17
C PHE A 385 -11.39 -13.83 -2.57
N LEU A 386 -10.81 -12.70 -2.97
CA LEU A 386 -9.51 -12.23 -2.47
C LEU A 386 -9.58 -11.88 -0.98
N MET A 387 -10.65 -11.19 -0.54
CA MET A 387 -10.86 -10.88 0.87
C MET A 387 -10.89 -12.14 1.73
N VAL A 388 -11.65 -13.18 1.29
CA VAL A 388 -11.71 -14.46 2.02
C VAL A 388 -10.34 -15.13 2.07
N ALA A 389 -9.59 -15.15 0.98
CA ALA A 389 -8.26 -15.73 0.93
C ALA A 389 -7.27 -15.01 1.86
N ASP A 390 -7.28 -13.68 1.86
CA ASP A 390 -6.39 -12.87 2.71
C ASP A 390 -6.68 -13.07 4.20
N ILE A 391 -7.96 -13.11 4.58
CA ILE A 391 -8.35 -13.32 5.96
C ILE A 391 -8.06 -14.75 6.41
N LEU A 392 -8.53 -15.74 5.63
CA LEU A 392 -8.45 -17.14 6.02
C LEU A 392 -7.00 -17.60 6.18
N PHE A 393 -6.15 -17.36 5.18
CA PHE A 393 -4.81 -17.94 5.18
C PHE A 393 -3.86 -17.21 6.12
N LEU A 394 -4.00 -15.90 6.31
CA LEU A 394 -3.16 -15.18 7.25
C LEU A 394 -3.56 -15.49 8.71
N TRP A 395 -4.85 -15.39 9.04
CA TRP A 395 -5.33 -15.51 10.42
C TRP A 395 -5.50 -16.95 10.90
N VAL A 396 -5.86 -17.89 10.01
CA VAL A 396 -6.11 -19.29 10.38
C VAL A 396 -4.89 -20.17 10.13
N ALA A 397 -4.03 -19.83 9.18
CA ALA A 397 -2.84 -20.61 8.89
C ALA A 397 -1.55 -19.95 9.42
N SER A 398 -1.16 -18.78 8.89
CA SER A 398 0.15 -18.20 9.20
C SER A 398 0.35 -17.84 10.68
N VAL A 399 -0.58 -17.10 11.27
CA VAL A 399 -0.45 -16.66 12.67
C VAL A 399 -0.44 -17.86 13.64
N PRO A 400 -1.39 -18.81 13.58
CA PRO A 400 -1.40 -19.96 14.48
C PRO A 400 -0.22 -20.90 14.28
N LEU A 401 0.14 -21.23 13.02
CA LEU A 401 1.27 -22.13 12.75
C LEU A 401 2.60 -21.49 13.14
N GLY A 402 2.77 -20.19 12.89
CA GLY A 402 3.96 -19.47 13.34
C GLY A 402 4.07 -19.37 14.85
N TYR A 403 2.95 -19.16 15.55
CA TYR A 403 2.92 -19.22 17.02
C TYR A 403 3.29 -20.61 17.53
N LEU A 404 2.71 -21.66 16.96
CA LEU A 404 3.02 -23.04 17.31
C LEU A 404 4.51 -23.35 17.08
N ALA A 405 5.05 -23.00 15.92
CA ALA A 405 6.44 -23.28 15.58
C ALA A 405 7.43 -22.50 16.47
N GLY A 406 7.21 -21.20 16.67
CA GLY A 406 8.18 -20.33 17.34
C GLY A 406 8.04 -20.29 18.86
N VAL A 407 6.81 -20.25 19.38
CA VAL A 407 6.56 -20.06 20.82
C VAL A 407 6.35 -21.37 21.55
N VAL A 408 5.70 -22.35 20.93
CA VAL A 408 5.39 -23.64 21.60
C VAL A 408 6.49 -24.69 21.35
N LEU A 409 6.89 -24.85 20.08
CA LEU A 409 7.84 -25.90 19.68
C LEU A 409 9.29 -25.41 19.64
N HIS A 410 9.53 -24.08 19.75
CA HIS A 410 10.86 -23.48 19.73
C HIS A 410 11.73 -23.92 18.53
N TRP A 411 11.10 -23.97 17.35
CA TRP A 411 11.81 -24.35 16.12
C TRP A 411 12.83 -23.28 15.71
N PRO A 412 13.84 -23.65 14.88
CA PRO A 412 14.80 -22.68 14.32
C PRO A 412 14.11 -21.48 13.66
N ALA A 413 14.78 -20.34 13.67
CA ALA A 413 14.23 -19.09 13.18
C ALA A 413 13.76 -19.17 11.72
N PHE A 414 14.47 -19.92 10.87
CA PHE A 414 14.10 -20.20 9.49
C PHE A 414 12.69 -20.80 9.38
N TRP A 415 12.40 -21.89 10.08
CA TRP A 415 11.12 -22.58 10.01
C TRP A 415 10.00 -21.77 10.67
N THR A 416 10.29 -21.14 11.80
CA THR A 416 9.33 -20.24 12.46
C THR A 416 8.87 -19.13 11.51
N TYR A 417 9.80 -18.47 10.84
CA TYR A 417 9.47 -17.41 9.90
C TYR A 417 8.77 -17.94 8.64
N PHE A 418 9.16 -19.11 8.17
CA PHE A 418 8.52 -19.79 7.06
C PHE A 418 7.03 -20.03 7.33
N PHE A 419 6.69 -20.54 8.50
CA PHE A 419 5.29 -20.76 8.89
C PHE A 419 4.54 -19.46 9.17
N LEU A 420 5.19 -18.41 9.67
CA LEU A 420 4.60 -17.08 9.81
C LEU A 420 4.23 -16.43 8.47
N LYS A 421 4.76 -16.91 7.37
CA LYS A 421 4.50 -16.41 6.01
C LYS A 421 3.95 -17.49 5.06
N ILE A 422 3.49 -18.62 5.58
CA ILE A 422 2.98 -19.74 4.77
C ILE A 422 1.75 -19.37 3.94
N ASP A 423 0.99 -18.36 4.36
CA ASP A 423 -0.15 -17.82 3.64
C ASP A 423 0.19 -17.39 2.21
N GLU A 424 1.40 -16.88 1.97
CA GLU A 424 1.84 -16.48 0.63
C GLU A 424 1.91 -17.68 -0.33
N ILE A 425 2.31 -18.85 0.17
CA ILE A 425 2.39 -20.10 -0.60
C ILE A 425 0.98 -20.64 -0.86
N ILE A 426 0.16 -20.73 0.19
CA ILE A 426 -1.21 -21.26 0.08
C ILE A 426 -2.04 -20.37 -0.86
N LYS A 427 -1.97 -19.06 -0.70
CA LYS A 427 -2.64 -18.10 -1.57
C LYS A 427 -2.20 -18.19 -3.02
N CYS A 428 -0.91 -18.45 -3.27
CA CYS A 428 -0.40 -18.62 -4.63
C CYS A 428 -1.15 -19.74 -5.35
N PHE A 429 -1.21 -20.95 -4.76
CA PHE A 429 -1.93 -22.08 -5.35
C PHE A 429 -3.43 -21.85 -5.46
N TRP A 430 -4.03 -21.25 -4.45
CA TRP A 430 -5.45 -20.89 -4.41
C TRP A 430 -5.83 -19.92 -5.53
N CYS A 431 -5.00 -18.91 -5.76
CA CYS A 431 -5.21 -17.93 -6.82
C CYS A 431 -4.98 -18.52 -8.22
N ILE A 432 -3.98 -19.42 -8.40
CA ILE A 432 -3.77 -20.12 -9.66
C ILE A 432 -4.98 -21.01 -10.00
N TRP A 433 -5.51 -21.73 -9.02
CA TRP A 433 -6.73 -22.50 -9.21
C TRP A 433 -7.91 -21.60 -9.63
N ARG A 434 -8.08 -20.45 -8.97
CA ARG A 434 -9.12 -19.48 -9.30
C ARG A 434 -8.96 -18.93 -10.72
N LEU A 435 -7.74 -18.61 -11.10
CA LEU A 435 -7.41 -18.15 -12.45
C LEU A 435 -7.85 -19.17 -13.51
N LYS A 436 -7.44 -20.43 -13.34
CA LYS A 436 -7.76 -21.53 -14.29
C LYS A 436 -9.26 -21.79 -14.37
N SER A 437 -10.00 -21.64 -13.27
CA SER A 437 -11.46 -21.83 -13.25
C SER A 437 -12.25 -20.82 -14.10
N GLY A 438 -11.64 -19.70 -14.49
CA GLY A 438 -12.30 -18.61 -15.22
C GLY A 438 -13.35 -17.83 -14.42
N LYS A 439 -13.65 -18.23 -13.18
CA LYS A 439 -14.69 -17.62 -12.33
C LYS A 439 -14.30 -16.25 -11.75
N TRP A 440 -13.09 -15.80 -12.00
CA TRP A 440 -12.58 -14.51 -11.53
C TRP A 440 -13.07 -13.31 -12.34
N ILE A 441 -13.61 -13.55 -13.54
CA ILE A 441 -14.16 -12.50 -14.40
C ILE A 441 -15.59 -12.19 -13.94
N LYS A 442 -15.76 -11.08 -13.24
CA LYS A 442 -17.08 -10.62 -12.80
C LYS A 442 -17.65 -9.63 -13.80
N LYS A 443 -18.97 -9.66 -13.97
CA LYS A 443 -19.66 -8.63 -14.75
C LYS A 443 -19.69 -7.35 -13.93
N ILE A 444 -19.38 -6.23 -14.56
CA ILE A 444 -19.54 -4.88 -14.03
C ILE A 444 -20.49 -4.19 -15.01
N SER A 445 -21.66 -3.81 -14.49
CA SER A 445 -22.71 -3.17 -15.26
C SER A 445 -22.49 -1.66 -15.21
N GLY A 446 -22.27 -1.06 -16.37
CA GLY A 446 -22.16 0.38 -16.53
C GLY A 446 -23.48 1.02 -16.99
#